data_865f301f61b7216a13acfba3849e47cd
#
_entry.id   865f301f61b7216a13acfba3849e47cd
#
_cell.length_a   1.000
_cell.length_b   1.000
_cell.length_c   1.000
_cell.angle_alpha   90.00
_cell.angle_beta   90.00
_cell.angle_gamma   90.00
#
_symmetry.space_group_name_H-M   'P 1'
#
loop_
_entity.id
_entity.type
_entity.pdbx_description
1 polymer ?
#
loop_
_entity_poly.entity_id
_entity_poly.type
_entity_poly.pdbx_seq_one_letter_code
_entity_poly.pdbx_strand_id
1 'polypeptide(L)'
;ERGGQVEIIGWLYQYYNTEPKAAAFAKNGKITKEEIPAVTQLFTPDWIVRYMVENSLGRLWVEGHPDCGLKENWKYYLEEAQQEPEVQAKLAEIRKEYAALNPEDIKLIDPCMGSGHILVYAFDVLMQIYESAGYSQRDAAKSILEHNIYGLDIDDRAYQLAYFAVMMKARQYNRRILNGENTCHVYAIQESNSINCAHLKYFGAGMDDIEKNAAKMQLEGLLDTLTDAKEYGSILNVESYNWDLLRRFVAAEDTDGQISMDSVGVEDTAEQLNRLIDIGETMARKYWVTVTNPPYMSISNGDSMLNEYVRKYYNDNKADLFAVFIERCTNMTQINGYQAMITQHQWMFLSSFECLRKIIKDIEITNLVHLGARAFEEIGGEVV
;
A
#
# COMPACT_ATOMS: atom_id res chain seq x y z
N GLU A 1 7.68 14.12 -21.88
CA GLU A 1 8.92 13.30 -21.93
C GLU A 1 9.54 12.99 -20.54
N ARG A 2 9.01 13.51 -19.42
CA ARG A 2 9.53 13.24 -18.06
C ARG A 2 8.97 11.94 -17.43
N GLY A 3 7.92 11.36 -17.97
CA GLY A 3 7.31 10.11 -17.50
C GLY A 3 8.05 8.83 -17.97
N GLY A 4 8.74 8.88 -19.09
CA GLY A 4 9.33 7.70 -19.74
C GLY A 4 10.41 6.94 -18.94
N GLN A 5 11.05 7.56 -17.96
CA GLN A 5 12.10 6.89 -17.16
C GLN A 5 11.51 5.89 -16.15
N VAL A 6 10.36 6.19 -15.56
CA VAL A 6 9.71 5.30 -14.56
C VAL A 6 9.07 4.09 -15.25
N GLU A 7 8.47 4.30 -16.42
CA GLU A 7 7.95 3.21 -17.26
C GLU A 7 9.04 2.19 -17.63
N ILE A 8 10.26 2.67 -17.97
CA ILE A 8 11.39 1.78 -18.30
C ILE A 8 11.70 0.85 -17.12
N ILE A 9 11.68 1.34 -15.89
CA ILE A 9 11.94 0.52 -14.70
C ILE A 9 10.85 -0.56 -14.55
N GLY A 10 9.58 -0.19 -14.74
CA GLY A 10 8.46 -1.13 -14.70
C GLY A 10 8.55 -2.21 -15.80
N TRP A 11 8.87 -1.82 -17.03
CA TRP A 11 9.09 -2.74 -18.14
C TRP A 11 10.27 -3.67 -17.89
N LEU A 12 11.39 -3.17 -17.37
CA LEU A 12 12.55 -4.01 -17.00
C LEU A 12 12.19 -5.04 -15.95
N TYR A 13 11.42 -4.67 -14.95
CA TYR A 13 10.96 -5.58 -13.90
C TYR A 13 10.01 -6.66 -14.48
N GLN A 14 9.11 -6.29 -15.36
CA GLN A 14 8.23 -7.21 -16.05
C GLN A 14 9.02 -8.20 -16.93
N TYR A 15 9.98 -7.71 -17.72
CA TYR A 15 10.87 -8.57 -18.50
C TYR A 15 11.66 -9.55 -17.64
N TYR A 16 12.18 -9.09 -16.50
CA TYR A 16 12.89 -9.95 -15.56
C TYR A 16 12.02 -11.11 -15.08
N ASN A 17 10.73 -10.89 -14.85
CA ASN A 17 9.80 -11.90 -14.37
C ASN A 17 9.28 -12.85 -15.46
N THR A 18 9.59 -12.67 -16.74
CA THR A 18 9.09 -13.49 -17.85
C THR A 18 9.54 -14.95 -17.74
N GLU A 19 10.82 -15.22 -17.51
CA GLU A 19 11.34 -16.57 -17.33
C GLU A 19 10.84 -17.25 -16.05
N PRO A 20 10.89 -16.62 -14.87
CA PRO A 20 10.30 -17.15 -13.63
C PRO A 20 8.80 -17.48 -13.76
N LYS A 21 8.02 -16.64 -14.44
CA LYS A 21 6.60 -16.86 -14.73
C LYS A 21 6.39 -18.13 -15.57
N ALA A 22 7.16 -18.29 -16.66
CA ALA A 22 7.09 -19.47 -17.51
C ALA A 22 7.47 -20.75 -16.74
N ALA A 23 8.51 -20.69 -15.88
CA ALA A 23 8.94 -21.81 -15.06
C ALA A 23 7.86 -22.21 -14.03
N ALA A 24 7.23 -21.24 -13.36
CA ALA A 24 6.17 -21.49 -12.39
C ALA A 24 4.95 -22.17 -13.02
N PHE A 25 4.54 -21.76 -14.21
CA PHE A 25 3.44 -22.44 -14.93
C PHE A 25 3.81 -23.81 -15.50
N ALA A 26 5.08 -24.05 -15.81
CA ALA A 26 5.53 -25.35 -16.36
C ALA A 26 5.58 -26.48 -15.32
N LYS A 27 5.69 -26.16 -14.03
CA LYS A 27 5.90 -27.18 -12.97
C LYS A 27 4.66 -27.97 -12.55
N ASN A 28 3.45 -27.65 -13.04
CA ASN A 28 2.18 -28.29 -12.68
C ASN A 28 1.92 -28.41 -11.15
N GLY A 29 2.45 -27.48 -10.35
CA GLY A 29 2.33 -27.44 -8.89
C GLY A 29 1.55 -26.24 -8.39
N LYS A 30 1.46 -26.11 -7.07
CA LYS A 30 0.96 -24.90 -6.42
C LYS A 30 1.97 -23.76 -6.58
N ILE A 31 1.47 -22.54 -6.70
CA ILE A 31 2.26 -21.32 -6.72
C ILE A 31 2.73 -21.03 -5.29
N THR A 32 4.05 -20.94 -5.11
CA THR A 32 4.66 -20.59 -3.82
C THR A 32 4.77 -19.07 -3.64
N LYS A 33 5.03 -18.61 -2.41
CA LYS A 33 5.19 -17.18 -2.11
C LYS A 33 6.27 -16.50 -2.97
N GLU A 34 7.35 -17.21 -3.27
CA GLU A 34 8.44 -16.70 -4.11
C GLU A 34 8.04 -16.54 -5.58
N GLU A 35 7.03 -17.31 -6.02
CA GLU A 35 6.55 -17.30 -7.40
C GLU A 35 5.37 -16.34 -7.61
N ILE A 36 4.61 -16.01 -6.56
CA ILE A 36 3.47 -15.08 -6.66
C ILE A 36 3.85 -13.79 -7.39
N PRO A 37 4.96 -13.09 -7.04
CA PRO A 37 5.35 -11.88 -7.75
C PRO A 37 5.53 -12.08 -9.25
N ALA A 38 6.19 -13.16 -9.65
CA ALA A 38 6.47 -13.43 -11.07
C ALA A 38 5.19 -13.76 -11.86
N VAL A 39 4.29 -14.58 -11.30
CA VAL A 39 3.07 -14.99 -12.01
C VAL A 39 2.00 -13.93 -12.06
N THR A 40 1.98 -13.00 -11.09
CA THR A 40 0.97 -11.94 -10.98
C THR A 40 1.46 -10.58 -11.47
N GLN A 41 2.77 -10.44 -11.75
CA GLN A 41 3.35 -9.18 -12.24
C GLN A 41 2.65 -8.71 -13.51
N LEU A 42 2.13 -7.50 -13.46
CA LEU A 42 1.46 -6.84 -14.56
C LEU A 42 1.72 -5.33 -14.46
N PHE A 43 2.45 -4.78 -15.43
CA PHE A 43 2.73 -3.36 -15.47
C PHE A 43 1.50 -2.57 -15.90
N THR A 44 1.05 -1.65 -15.03
CA THR A 44 -0.14 -0.84 -15.29
C THR A 44 0.19 0.27 -16.30
N PRO A 45 -0.51 0.36 -17.45
CA PRO A 45 -0.32 1.45 -18.40
C PRO A 45 -0.46 2.84 -17.77
N ASP A 46 0.39 3.80 -18.18
CA ASP A 46 0.45 5.15 -17.60
C ASP A 46 -0.91 5.87 -17.57
N TRP A 47 -1.70 5.74 -18.64
CA TRP A 47 -3.02 6.39 -18.71
C TRP A 47 -4.02 5.83 -17.70
N ILE A 48 -3.91 4.53 -17.33
CA ILE A 48 -4.74 3.91 -16.29
C ILE A 48 -4.32 4.43 -14.92
N VAL A 49 -3.00 4.50 -14.67
CA VAL A 49 -2.46 5.07 -13.42
C VAL A 49 -2.96 6.49 -13.24
N ARG A 50 -2.86 7.32 -14.29
CA ARG A 50 -3.38 8.70 -14.25
C ARG A 50 -4.87 8.75 -13.97
N TYR A 51 -5.65 7.95 -14.67
CA TYR A 51 -7.09 7.86 -14.45
C TYR A 51 -7.42 7.52 -12.99
N MET A 52 -6.78 6.49 -12.41
CA MET A 52 -7.02 6.09 -11.04
C MET A 52 -6.65 7.18 -10.02
N VAL A 53 -5.47 7.77 -10.15
CA VAL A 53 -4.96 8.76 -9.19
C VAL A 53 -5.71 10.10 -9.32
N GLU A 54 -5.98 10.57 -10.55
CA GLU A 54 -6.71 11.83 -10.78
C GLU A 54 -8.16 11.76 -10.25
N ASN A 55 -8.82 10.58 -10.36
CA ASN A 55 -10.19 10.38 -9.91
C ASN A 55 -10.33 9.83 -8.48
N SER A 56 -9.24 9.72 -7.73
CA SER A 56 -9.24 9.39 -6.31
C SER A 56 -8.54 10.50 -5.50
N LEU A 57 -7.24 10.54 -5.50
CA LEU A 57 -6.44 11.57 -4.80
C LEU A 57 -6.78 12.98 -5.32
N GLY A 58 -6.79 13.15 -6.64
CA GLY A 58 -7.12 14.42 -7.27
C GLY A 58 -8.55 14.86 -6.95
N ARG A 59 -9.51 13.94 -7.06
CA ARG A 59 -10.92 14.19 -6.75
C ARG A 59 -11.11 14.62 -5.31
N LEU A 60 -10.52 13.92 -4.35
CA LEU A 60 -10.60 14.26 -2.93
C LEU A 60 -10.21 15.71 -2.67
N TRP A 61 -9.10 16.16 -3.27
CA TRP A 61 -8.64 17.53 -3.09
C TRP A 61 -9.55 18.56 -3.77
N VAL A 62 -9.91 18.33 -5.05
CA VAL A 62 -10.76 19.25 -5.83
C VAL A 62 -12.16 19.40 -5.21
N GLU A 63 -12.73 18.33 -4.69
CA GLU A 63 -14.05 18.38 -4.05
C GLU A 63 -14.04 19.18 -2.74
N GLY A 64 -12.92 19.20 -2.02
CA GLY A 64 -12.72 20.10 -0.87
C GLY A 64 -12.32 21.52 -1.26
N HIS A 65 -11.64 21.69 -2.40
CA HIS A 65 -11.02 22.95 -2.83
C HIS A 65 -11.38 23.24 -4.29
N PRO A 66 -12.66 23.51 -4.63
CA PRO A 66 -13.14 23.62 -6.02
C PRO A 66 -12.47 24.75 -6.82
N ASP A 67 -11.99 25.78 -6.14
CA ASP A 67 -11.35 26.96 -6.75
C ASP A 67 -9.85 26.76 -7.01
N CYS A 68 -9.28 25.59 -6.71
CA CYS A 68 -7.84 25.34 -6.88
C CYS A 68 -7.38 25.28 -8.34
N GLY A 69 -8.28 25.08 -9.30
CA GLY A 69 -7.98 25.00 -10.74
C GLY A 69 -7.17 23.79 -11.19
N LEU A 70 -6.86 22.83 -10.31
CA LEU A 70 -5.97 21.71 -10.61
C LEU A 70 -6.56 20.70 -11.60
N LYS A 71 -7.86 20.51 -11.59
CA LYS A 71 -8.54 19.55 -12.48
C LYS A 71 -8.29 19.85 -13.97
N GLU A 72 -8.05 21.08 -14.33
CA GLU A 72 -7.76 21.51 -15.70
C GLU A 72 -6.41 20.96 -16.21
N ASN A 73 -5.51 20.61 -15.30
CA ASN A 73 -4.21 20.00 -15.60
C ASN A 73 -4.27 18.48 -15.77
N TRP A 74 -5.38 17.85 -15.39
CA TRP A 74 -5.51 16.39 -15.33
C TRP A 74 -6.37 15.87 -16.47
N LYS A 75 -5.71 15.23 -17.41
CA LYS A 75 -6.31 14.76 -18.66
C LYS A 75 -7.44 13.74 -18.48
N TYR A 76 -7.35 12.94 -17.42
CA TYR A 76 -8.28 11.83 -17.18
C TYR A 76 -9.22 12.08 -16.01
N TYR A 77 -9.21 13.30 -15.45
CA TYR A 77 -10.18 13.69 -14.44
C TYR A 77 -11.59 13.74 -15.04
N LEU A 78 -12.53 13.09 -14.37
CA LEU A 78 -13.94 13.10 -14.78
C LEU A 78 -14.72 14.08 -13.92
N GLU A 79 -15.48 14.96 -14.58
CA GLU A 79 -16.44 15.81 -13.89
C GLU A 79 -17.55 14.99 -13.25
N GLU A 80 -18.10 15.49 -12.16
CA GLU A 80 -19.24 14.88 -11.48
C GLU A 80 -20.48 14.90 -12.37
N ALA A 81 -21.16 13.76 -12.44
CA ALA A 81 -22.48 13.71 -13.07
C ALA A 81 -23.52 14.42 -12.20
N GLN A 82 -24.58 14.93 -12.83
CA GLN A 82 -25.67 15.57 -12.11
C GLN A 82 -26.32 14.57 -11.15
N GLN A 83 -26.43 14.94 -9.88
CA GLN A 83 -26.99 14.12 -8.81
C GLN A 83 -28.34 14.67 -8.33
N GLU A 84 -29.15 13.81 -7.73
CA GLU A 84 -30.35 14.18 -7.04
C GLU A 84 -30.09 15.14 -5.86
N PRO A 85 -31.02 16.05 -5.50
CA PRO A 85 -30.80 17.04 -4.45
C PRO A 85 -30.42 16.44 -3.08
N GLU A 86 -30.97 15.28 -2.73
CA GLU A 86 -30.64 14.58 -1.48
C GLU A 86 -29.20 14.06 -1.46
N VAL A 87 -28.71 13.56 -2.61
CA VAL A 87 -27.32 13.11 -2.79
C VAL A 87 -26.39 14.31 -2.73
N GLN A 88 -26.74 15.42 -3.41
CA GLN A 88 -25.97 16.66 -3.35
C GLN A 88 -25.85 17.21 -1.92
N ALA A 89 -26.88 17.12 -1.11
CA ALA A 89 -26.83 17.55 0.28
C ALA A 89 -25.83 16.69 1.11
N LYS A 90 -25.82 15.37 0.92
CA LYS A 90 -24.85 14.47 1.56
C LYS A 90 -23.43 14.74 1.10
N LEU A 91 -23.21 14.91 -0.20
CA LEU A 91 -21.90 15.24 -0.76
C LEU A 91 -21.38 16.58 -0.22
N ALA A 92 -22.25 17.58 -0.03
CA ALA A 92 -21.86 18.85 0.54
C ALA A 92 -21.33 18.73 1.98
N GLU A 93 -21.87 17.82 2.79
CA GLU A 93 -21.34 17.56 4.14
C GLU A 93 -19.96 16.86 4.07
N ILE A 94 -19.81 15.84 3.22
CA ILE A 94 -18.53 15.15 3.00
C ILE A 94 -17.45 16.15 2.52
N ARG A 95 -17.79 17.04 1.60
CA ARG A 95 -16.89 18.07 1.06
C ARG A 95 -16.40 19.07 2.10
N LYS A 96 -17.17 19.31 3.16
CA LYS A 96 -16.70 20.11 4.31
C LYS A 96 -15.56 19.42 5.05
N GLU A 97 -15.63 18.10 5.17
CA GLU A 97 -14.53 17.31 5.74
C GLU A 97 -13.28 17.41 4.89
N TYR A 98 -13.43 17.25 3.55
CA TYR A 98 -12.30 17.40 2.62
C TYR A 98 -11.69 18.81 2.64
N ALA A 99 -12.53 19.85 2.75
CA ALA A 99 -12.08 21.24 2.81
C ALA A 99 -11.27 21.57 4.09
N ALA A 100 -11.44 20.77 5.14
CA ALA A 100 -10.70 20.92 6.39
C ALA A 100 -9.33 20.22 6.38
N LEU A 101 -9.03 19.38 5.36
CA LEU A 101 -7.78 18.66 5.27
C LEU A 101 -6.63 19.59 4.84
N ASN A 102 -5.50 19.46 5.53
CA ASN A 102 -4.23 19.96 5.01
C ASN A 102 -3.61 18.91 4.08
N PRO A 103 -2.74 19.30 3.15
CA PRO A 103 -2.05 18.33 2.29
C PRO A 103 -1.36 17.18 3.06
N GLU A 104 -0.79 17.45 4.23
CA GLU A 104 -0.11 16.47 5.10
C GLU A 104 -1.06 15.41 5.70
N ASP A 105 -2.35 15.70 5.79
CA ASP A 105 -3.35 14.78 6.34
C ASP A 105 -3.74 13.69 5.34
N ILE A 106 -3.52 13.92 4.04
CA ILE A 106 -3.93 13.02 2.96
C ILE A 106 -2.91 11.90 2.80
N LYS A 107 -3.19 10.75 3.42
CA LYS A 107 -2.37 9.54 3.28
C LYS A 107 -2.91 8.65 2.18
N LEU A 108 -2.01 8.26 1.25
CA LEU A 108 -2.29 7.36 0.14
C LEU A 108 -1.46 6.08 0.28
N ILE A 109 -2.07 4.92 0.04
CA ILE A 109 -1.37 3.64 -0.01
C ILE A 109 -1.59 2.92 -1.33
N ASP A 110 -0.51 2.27 -1.83
CA ASP A 110 -0.56 1.18 -2.78
C ASP A 110 -0.08 -0.12 -2.08
N PRO A 111 -1.00 -1.02 -1.70
CA PRO A 111 -0.65 -2.25 -1.00
C PRO A 111 -0.03 -3.35 -1.89
N CYS A 112 0.06 -3.13 -3.22
CA CYS A 112 0.69 -4.01 -4.21
C CYS A 112 1.51 -3.18 -5.19
N MET A 113 2.45 -2.38 -4.67
CA MET A 113 3.06 -1.26 -5.38
C MET A 113 3.92 -1.63 -6.59
N GLY A 114 4.36 -2.89 -6.71
CA GLY A 114 5.28 -3.31 -7.77
C GLY A 114 6.52 -2.43 -7.84
N SER A 115 6.82 -1.90 -9.01
CA SER A 115 7.93 -0.94 -9.23
C SER A 115 7.63 0.50 -8.78
N GLY A 116 6.48 0.77 -8.16
CA GLY A 116 6.10 2.07 -7.61
C GLY A 116 5.51 3.06 -8.61
N HIS A 117 5.07 2.63 -9.79
CA HIS A 117 4.56 3.52 -10.85
C HIS A 117 3.38 4.37 -10.36
N ILE A 118 2.41 3.77 -9.64
CA ILE A 118 1.26 4.48 -9.06
C ILE A 118 1.75 5.53 -8.04
N LEU A 119 2.68 5.16 -7.15
CA LEU A 119 3.22 6.08 -6.13
C LEU A 119 3.97 7.26 -6.74
N VAL A 120 4.70 7.05 -7.83
CA VAL A 120 5.43 8.13 -8.53
C VAL A 120 4.47 9.13 -9.16
N TYR A 121 3.36 8.67 -9.77
CA TYR A 121 2.37 9.58 -10.29
C TYR A 121 1.55 10.27 -9.19
N ALA A 122 1.23 9.54 -8.12
CA ALA A 122 0.60 10.14 -6.94
C ALA A 122 1.49 11.27 -6.34
N PHE A 123 2.82 11.10 -6.36
CA PHE A 123 3.76 12.15 -5.98
C PHE A 123 3.59 13.40 -6.83
N ASP A 124 3.43 13.28 -8.15
CA ASP A 124 3.21 14.43 -9.05
C ASP A 124 1.90 15.16 -8.75
N VAL A 125 0.83 14.43 -8.46
CA VAL A 125 -0.47 15.02 -8.09
C VAL A 125 -0.37 15.70 -6.73
N LEU A 126 0.28 15.08 -5.74
CA LEU A 126 0.54 15.68 -4.42
C LEU A 126 1.37 16.95 -4.53
N MET A 127 2.42 16.98 -5.36
CA MET A 127 3.20 18.19 -5.60
C MET A 127 2.30 19.35 -6.03
N GLN A 128 1.38 19.15 -6.97
CA GLN A 128 0.44 20.17 -7.43
C GLN A 128 -0.51 20.59 -6.30
N ILE A 129 -0.98 19.64 -5.48
CA ILE A 129 -1.81 19.90 -4.30
C ILE A 129 -1.05 20.82 -3.32
N TYR A 130 0.18 20.48 -2.96
CA TYR A 130 1.00 21.26 -2.05
C TYR A 130 1.32 22.66 -2.60
N GLU A 131 1.63 22.76 -3.89
CA GLU A 131 1.86 24.05 -4.54
C GLU A 131 0.59 24.93 -4.52
N SER A 132 -0.59 24.35 -4.75
CA SER A 132 -1.87 25.05 -4.65
C SER A 132 -2.17 25.55 -3.24
N ALA A 133 -1.67 24.85 -2.22
CA ALA A 133 -1.75 25.23 -0.82
C ALA A 133 -0.64 26.19 -0.37
N GLY A 134 0.26 26.61 -1.28
CA GLY A 134 1.30 27.62 -1.03
C GLY A 134 2.63 27.09 -0.50
N TYR A 135 2.86 25.79 -0.53
CA TYR A 135 4.15 25.21 -0.14
C TYR A 135 5.22 25.40 -1.22
N SER A 136 6.49 25.52 -0.81
CA SER A 136 7.59 25.45 -1.75
C SER A 136 7.77 24.01 -2.27
N GLN A 137 8.24 23.87 -3.52
CA GLN A 137 8.49 22.53 -4.09
C GLN A 137 9.44 21.68 -3.24
N ARG A 138 10.42 22.33 -2.63
CA ARG A 138 11.41 21.66 -1.79
C ARG A 138 10.78 21.11 -0.50
N ASP A 139 9.96 21.89 0.17
CA ASP A 139 9.32 21.50 1.43
C ASP A 139 8.19 20.50 1.14
N ALA A 140 7.43 20.71 0.07
CA ALA A 140 6.43 19.77 -0.42
C ALA A 140 7.02 18.38 -0.69
N ALA A 141 8.14 18.29 -1.41
CA ALA A 141 8.78 17.02 -1.72
C ALA A 141 9.21 16.25 -0.46
N LYS A 142 9.67 16.94 0.58
CA LYS A 142 9.99 16.34 1.87
C LYS A 142 8.73 15.85 2.58
N SER A 143 7.74 16.72 2.70
CA SER A 143 6.47 16.43 3.38
C SER A 143 5.73 15.25 2.73
N ILE A 144 5.73 15.15 1.39
CA ILE A 144 5.11 14.04 0.66
C ILE A 144 5.73 12.70 1.05
N LEU A 145 7.05 12.60 1.15
CA LEU A 145 7.72 11.37 1.59
C LEU A 145 7.39 11.01 3.03
N GLU A 146 7.36 12.01 3.92
CA GLU A 146 7.20 11.81 5.35
C GLU A 146 5.75 11.56 5.77
N HIS A 147 4.77 12.06 5.01
CA HIS A 147 3.37 12.07 5.45
C HIS A 147 2.38 11.41 4.51
N ASN A 148 2.60 11.42 3.20
CA ASN A 148 1.53 11.11 2.25
C ASN A 148 1.63 9.75 1.57
N ILE A 149 2.82 9.33 1.14
CA ILE A 149 3.00 8.15 0.28
C ILE A 149 3.38 6.94 1.12
N TYR A 150 2.58 5.87 0.96
CA TYR A 150 2.80 4.56 1.56
C TYR A 150 2.72 3.48 0.49
N GLY A 151 3.59 2.48 0.58
CA GLY A 151 3.61 1.37 -0.37
C GLY A 151 4.06 0.07 0.28
N LEU A 152 3.41 -1.03 -0.11
CA LEU A 152 3.77 -2.37 0.33
C LEU A 152 3.92 -3.28 -0.88
N ASP A 153 4.88 -4.18 -0.84
CA ASP A 153 4.99 -5.30 -1.76
C ASP A 153 5.55 -6.53 -1.04
N ILE A 154 5.26 -7.72 -1.57
CA ILE A 154 5.81 -8.97 -1.08
C ILE A 154 7.23 -9.22 -1.59
N ASP A 155 7.57 -8.68 -2.77
CA ASP A 155 8.88 -8.85 -3.42
C ASP A 155 9.87 -7.76 -2.98
N ASP A 156 10.98 -8.18 -2.39
CA ASP A 156 12.08 -7.29 -2.00
C ASP A 156 12.66 -6.50 -3.19
N ARG A 157 12.63 -7.08 -4.41
CA ARG A 157 13.10 -6.42 -5.63
C ARG A 157 12.14 -5.32 -6.09
N ALA A 158 10.83 -5.60 -6.04
CA ALA A 158 9.79 -4.59 -6.29
C ALA A 158 9.95 -3.41 -5.35
N TYR A 159 10.11 -3.68 -4.06
CA TYR A 159 10.39 -2.66 -3.05
C TYR A 159 11.61 -1.80 -3.39
N GLN A 160 12.75 -2.42 -3.74
CA GLN A 160 13.96 -1.68 -4.08
C GLN A 160 13.75 -0.74 -5.27
N LEU A 161 13.03 -1.21 -6.29
CA LEU A 161 12.70 -0.40 -7.47
C LEU A 161 11.73 0.73 -7.13
N ALA A 162 10.69 0.46 -6.35
CA ALA A 162 9.71 1.45 -5.92
C ALA A 162 10.36 2.53 -5.04
N TYR A 163 11.15 2.12 -4.05
CA TYR A 163 11.92 3.04 -3.21
C TYR A 163 12.83 3.94 -4.05
N PHE A 164 13.61 3.35 -4.96
CA PHE A 164 14.46 4.11 -5.87
C PHE A 164 13.64 5.10 -6.73
N ALA A 165 12.54 4.65 -7.32
CA ALA A 165 11.71 5.48 -8.19
C ALA A 165 11.10 6.67 -7.43
N VAL A 166 10.55 6.44 -6.23
CA VAL A 166 9.95 7.49 -5.38
C VAL A 166 11.02 8.47 -4.89
N MET A 167 12.18 7.98 -4.43
CA MET A 167 13.28 8.84 -3.99
C MET A 167 13.87 9.66 -5.12
N MET A 168 14.02 9.10 -6.33
CA MET A 168 14.47 9.84 -7.50
C MET A 168 13.44 10.86 -7.96
N LYS A 169 12.15 10.58 -7.80
CA LYS A 169 11.07 11.55 -8.03
C LYS A 169 11.17 12.73 -7.07
N ALA A 170 11.30 12.48 -5.79
CA ALA A 170 11.48 13.51 -4.77
C ALA A 170 12.74 14.36 -5.02
N ARG A 171 13.83 13.72 -5.49
CA ARG A 171 15.09 14.41 -5.81
C ARG A 171 14.96 15.42 -6.95
N GLN A 172 14.01 15.27 -7.86
CA GLN A 172 13.76 16.25 -8.94
C GLN A 172 13.40 17.62 -8.37
N TYR A 173 12.73 17.65 -7.22
CA TYR A 173 12.26 18.86 -6.54
C TYR A 173 13.19 19.28 -5.41
N ASN A 174 13.83 18.32 -4.72
CA ASN A 174 14.74 18.60 -3.61
C ASN A 174 16.05 17.81 -3.75
N ARG A 175 17.12 18.45 -4.21
CA ARG A 175 18.44 17.80 -4.44
C ARG A 175 19.08 17.21 -3.18
N ARG A 176 18.70 17.68 -1.98
CA ARG A 176 19.24 17.23 -0.69
C ARG A 176 18.43 16.08 -0.07
N ILE A 177 17.37 15.62 -0.72
CA ILE A 177 16.47 14.60 -0.18
C ILE A 177 17.16 13.25 0.10
N LEU A 178 18.30 12.99 -0.54
CA LEU A 178 19.06 11.73 -0.41
C LEU A 178 20.10 11.76 0.71
N ASN A 179 20.01 12.69 1.65
CA ASN A 179 20.97 12.80 2.77
C ASN A 179 20.79 11.72 3.86
N GLY A 180 19.78 10.88 3.76
CA GLY A 180 19.47 9.81 4.72
C GLY A 180 18.63 10.24 5.92
N GLU A 181 18.23 11.50 6.00
CA GLU A 181 17.43 12.04 7.13
C GLU A 181 15.92 11.96 6.90
N ASN A 182 15.49 11.55 5.69
CA ASN A 182 14.07 11.57 5.32
C ASN A 182 13.47 10.16 5.39
N THR A 183 12.30 10.03 6.00
CA THR A 183 11.53 8.81 6.02
C THR A 183 10.76 8.64 4.71
N CYS A 184 10.77 7.43 4.16
CA CYS A 184 9.95 7.06 3.01
C CYS A 184 9.21 5.77 3.38
N HIS A 185 7.86 5.83 3.39
CA HIS A 185 7.01 4.74 3.87
C HIS A 185 6.72 3.69 2.78
N VAL A 186 7.76 3.22 2.14
CA VAL A 186 7.72 2.16 1.13
C VAL A 186 8.46 0.95 1.68
N TYR A 187 7.79 -0.21 1.76
CA TYR A 187 8.34 -1.39 2.45
C TYR A 187 8.11 -2.67 1.66
N ALA A 188 9.08 -3.59 1.72
CA ALA A 188 8.84 -5.00 1.46
C ALA A 188 8.31 -5.66 2.73
N ILE A 189 7.26 -6.48 2.61
CA ILE A 189 6.75 -7.25 3.75
C ILE A 189 7.83 -8.19 4.26
N GLN A 190 8.05 -8.17 5.57
CA GLN A 190 9.03 -8.98 6.27
C GLN A 190 8.36 -9.92 7.27
N GLU A 191 9.02 -11.04 7.53
CA GLU A 191 8.56 -12.07 8.46
C GLU A 191 9.29 -11.92 9.80
N SER A 192 8.58 -12.24 10.89
CA SER A 192 9.14 -12.25 12.24
C SER A 192 9.89 -13.55 12.61
N ASN A 193 9.87 -14.54 11.72
CA ASN A 193 10.39 -15.90 11.96
C ASN A 193 11.87 -15.93 12.42
N SER A 194 12.68 -14.96 11.98
CA SER A 194 14.11 -14.88 12.30
C SER A 194 14.41 -14.06 13.58
N ILE A 195 13.39 -13.47 14.20
CA ILE A 195 13.59 -12.63 15.39
C ILE A 195 14.00 -13.47 16.58
N ASN A 196 15.12 -13.10 17.20
CA ASN A 196 15.53 -13.72 18.45
C ASN A 196 14.75 -13.13 19.64
N CYS A 197 13.63 -13.76 20.01
CA CYS A 197 12.80 -13.32 21.12
C CYS A 197 13.52 -13.27 22.47
N ALA A 198 14.68 -13.98 22.62
CA ALA A 198 15.49 -13.86 23.83
C ALA A 198 16.12 -12.48 24.02
N HIS A 199 16.27 -11.71 22.92
CA HIS A 199 16.77 -10.34 22.97
C HIS A 199 15.75 -9.34 23.54
N LEU A 200 14.45 -9.66 23.59
CA LEU A 200 13.41 -8.76 24.09
C LEU A 200 13.63 -8.34 25.57
N LYS A 201 14.38 -9.12 26.33
CA LYS A 201 14.74 -8.78 27.72
C LYS A 201 15.70 -7.57 27.82
N TYR A 202 16.44 -7.26 26.76
CA TYR A 202 17.40 -6.15 26.72
C TYR A 202 16.77 -4.81 26.31
N PHE A 203 15.50 -4.80 25.93
CA PHE A 203 14.78 -3.58 25.56
C PHE A 203 13.95 -3.01 26.73
N GLY A 204 13.54 -1.74 26.61
CA GLY A 204 12.73 -1.05 27.58
C GLY A 204 13.52 -0.60 28.82
N ALA A 205 14.81 -0.31 28.69
CA ALA A 205 15.63 0.26 29.77
C ALA A 205 15.05 1.61 30.22
N GLY A 206 14.92 1.80 31.55
CA GLY A 206 14.39 3.03 32.12
C GLY A 206 12.88 3.23 31.98
N MET A 207 12.14 2.31 31.37
CA MET A 207 10.68 2.29 31.38
C MET A 207 10.17 1.73 32.70
N ASP A 208 8.98 2.19 33.13
CA ASP A 208 8.33 1.55 34.28
C ASP A 208 7.84 0.13 33.90
N ASP A 209 7.65 -0.71 34.93
CA ASP A 209 7.30 -2.13 34.73
C ASP A 209 5.94 -2.31 34.01
N ILE A 210 5.00 -1.40 34.16
CA ILE A 210 3.68 -1.47 33.55
C ILE A 210 3.80 -1.16 32.06
N GLU A 211 4.47 -0.05 31.71
CA GLU A 211 4.72 0.32 30.30
C GLU A 211 5.57 -0.74 29.59
N LYS A 212 6.62 -1.23 30.24
CA LYS A 212 7.50 -2.27 29.70
C LYS A 212 6.76 -3.57 29.38
N ASN A 213 5.93 -4.04 30.31
CA ASN A 213 5.13 -5.25 30.11
C ASN A 213 4.06 -5.04 29.03
N ALA A 214 3.40 -3.87 28.97
CA ALA A 214 2.43 -3.55 27.94
C ALA A 214 3.08 -3.49 26.55
N ALA A 215 4.26 -2.88 26.43
CA ALA A 215 5.02 -2.83 25.17
C ALA A 215 5.42 -4.23 24.71
N LYS A 216 5.97 -5.04 25.62
CA LYS A 216 6.38 -6.41 25.33
C LYS A 216 5.19 -7.27 24.84
N MET A 217 4.06 -7.23 25.51
CA MET A 217 2.87 -7.98 25.13
C MET A 217 2.36 -7.56 23.73
N GLN A 218 2.31 -6.25 23.44
CA GLN A 218 1.90 -5.75 22.13
C GLN A 218 2.90 -6.15 21.04
N LEU A 219 4.21 -6.08 21.33
CA LEU A 219 5.24 -6.48 20.39
C LEU A 219 5.18 -7.98 20.09
N GLU A 220 5.00 -8.82 21.12
CA GLU A 220 4.81 -10.27 20.91
C GLU A 220 3.57 -10.56 20.04
N GLY A 221 2.45 -9.85 20.25
CA GLY A 221 1.25 -9.96 19.41
C GLY A 221 1.51 -9.54 17.95
N LEU A 222 2.29 -8.49 17.74
CA LEU A 222 2.72 -8.07 16.39
C LEU A 222 3.61 -9.13 15.73
N LEU A 223 4.59 -9.68 16.46
CA LEU A 223 5.47 -10.73 15.96
C LEU A 223 4.70 -12.00 15.60
N ASP A 224 3.75 -12.43 16.43
CA ASP A 224 2.88 -13.56 16.14
C ASP A 224 2.07 -13.32 14.85
N THR A 225 1.54 -12.11 14.66
CA THR A 225 0.80 -11.73 13.45
C THR A 225 1.68 -11.75 12.21
N LEU A 226 2.95 -11.30 12.32
CA LEU A 226 3.89 -11.24 11.20
C LEU A 226 4.69 -12.54 10.98
N THR A 227 4.39 -13.60 11.71
CA THR A 227 4.94 -14.92 11.43
C THR A 227 4.43 -15.40 10.06
N ASP A 228 5.35 -15.84 9.20
CA ASP A 228 5.07 -16.26 7.82
C ASP A 228 4.34 -15.17 6.99
N ALA A 229 4.55 -13.88 7.30
CA ALA A 229 3.82 -12.77 6.68
C ALA A 229 3.98 -12.72 5.14
N LYS A 230 5.07 -13.24 4.58
CA LYS A 230 5.27 -13.34 3.12
C LYS A 230 4.35 -14.36 2.44
N GLU A 231 3.77 -15.31 3.18
CA GLU A 231 2.74 -16.21 2.62
C GLU A 231 1.44 -15.46 2.30
N TYR A 232 1.14 -14.41 3.06
CA TYR A 232 -0.12 -13.69 2.98
C TYR A 232 0.01 -12.33 2.29
N GLY A 233 1.18 -11.73 2.34
CA GLY A 233 1.39 -10.39 1.80
C GLY A 233 0.53 -9.33 2.53
N SER A 234 0.17 -8.29 1.82
CA SER A 234 -0.59 -7.15 2.37
C SER A 234 -2.08 -7.43 2.65
N ILE A 235 -2.59 -8.64 2.35
CA ILE A 235 -3.92 -9.06 2.81
C ILE A 235 -3.95 -9.41 4.30
N LEU A 236 -2.78 -9.55 4.95
CA LEU A 236 -2.67 -9.82 6.37
C LEU A 236 -3.35 -8.72 7.19
N ASN A 237 -4.20 -9.12 8.14
CA ASN A 237 -4.86 -8.19 9.06
C ASN A 237 -4.01 -7.97 10.29
N VAL A 238 -3.52 -6.74 10.45
CA VAL A 238 -2.73 -6.31 11.61
C VAL A 238 -3.61 -5.45 12.51
N GLU A 239 -3.62 -5.75 13.80
CA GLU A 239 -4.32 -4.95 14.80
C GLU A 239 -3.59 -3.61 15.03
N SER A 240 -4.31 -2.61 15.53
CA SER A 240 -3.71 -1.34 15.91
C SER A 240 -3.07 -1.46 17.30
N TYR A 241 -1.78 -1.18 17.37
CA TYR A 241 -1.00 -1.13 18.62
C TYR A 241 -0.61 0.29 18.98
N ASN A 242 -0.05 0.49 20.15
CA ASN A 242 0.58 1.77 20.51
C ASN A 242 2.00 1.82 19.90
N TRP A 243 2.07 2.29 18.65
CA TRP A 243 3.30 2.30 17.86
C TRP A 243 4.42 3.11 18.48
N ASP A 244 4.11 4.23 19.12
CA ASP A 244 5.08 5.07 19.83
C ASP A 244 5.65 4.34 21.07
N LEU A 245 4.80 3.60 21.77
CA LEU A 245 5.24 2.76 22.88
C LEU A 245 6.19 1.66 22.42
N LEU A 246 5.88 1.00 21.29
CA LEU A 246 6.73 -0.05 20.71
C LEU A 246 8.10 0.51 20.28
N ARG A 247 8.11 1.67 19.60
CA ARG A 247 9.38 2.33 19.21
C ARG A 247 10.19 2.77 20.43
N ARG A 248 9.57 3.33 21.46
CA ARG A 248 10.26 3.69 22.73
C ARG A 248 10.85 2.46 23.40
N PHE A 249 10.13 1.34 23.41
CA PHE A 249 10.60 0.09 23.98
C PHE A 249 11.85 -0.43 23.27
N VAL A 250 11.84 -0.46 21.95
CA VAL A 250 12.99 -0.93 21.14
C VAL A 250 14.17 0.04 21.20
N ALA A 251 13.92 1.35 21.23
CA ALA A 251 14.97 2.37 21.32
C ALA A 251 15.68 2.42 22.70
N ALA A 252 15.02 1.95 23.75
CA ALA A 252 15.54 1.95 25.11
C ALA A 252 16.33 0.64 25.37
N GLU A 253 17.54 0.56 24.83
CA GLU A 253 18.43 -0.58 25.03
C GLU A 253 19.14 -0.51 26.40
N ASP A 254 19.24 -1.65 27.09
CA ASP A 254 20.02 -1.78 28.32
C ASP A 254 21.50 -2.03 27.93
N THR A 255 22.24 -0.93 27.81
CA THR A 255 23.67 -0.95 27.45
C THR A 255 24.60 -0.96 28.67
N ASP A 256 24.15 -1.45 29.85
CA ASP A 256 24.97 -1.53 31.06
C ASP A 256 26.21 -2.45 30.86
N GLY A 257 27.10 -2.01 29.97
CA GLY A 257 28.54 -2.25 29.93
C GLY A 257 29.07 -3.69 29.94
N GLN A 258 28.28 -4.71 30.15
CA GLN A 258 28.70 -6.12 30.06
C GLN A 258 28.22 -6.74 28.73
N ILE A 259 29.10 -6.76 27.74
CA ILE A 259 28.90 -7.59 26.54
C ILE A 259 28.87 -9.04 27.01
N SER A 260 27.71 -9.63 27.15
CA SER A 260 27.53 -11.06 27.35
C SER A 260 27.43 -11.74 25.97
N MET A 261 27.75 -13.03 25.88
CA MET A 261 27.52 -13.78 24.61
C MET A 261 26.03 -13.73 24.17
N ASP A 262 25.11 -13.51 25.09
CA ASP A 262 23.65 -13.41 24.84
C ASP A 262 23.24 -12.04 24.29
N SER A 263 24.06 -10.99 24.40
CA SER A 263 23.76 -9.64 23.89
C SER A 263 24.30 -9.39 22.48
N VAL A 264 25.01 -10.37 21.92
CA VAL A 264 25.52 -10.25 20.53
C VAL A 264 24.35 -10.25 19.56
N GLY A 265 24.24 -9.20 18.71
CA GLY A 265 23.19 -9.06 17.71
C GLY A 265 21.89 -8.40 18.22
N VAL A 266 21.88 -7.80 19.42
CA VAL A 266 20.74 -7.02 19.93
C VAL A 266 20.45 -5.81 19.03
N GLU A 267 21.50 -5.10 18.56
CA GLU A 267 21.36 -3.98 17.61
C GLU A 267 20.69 -4.43 16.29
N ASP A 268 21.11 -5.57 15.73
CA ASP A 268 20.50 -6.14 14.52
C ASP A 268 19.02 -6.50 14.77
N THR A 269 18.73 -7.02 15.97
CA THR A 269 17.33 -7.32 16.37
C THR A 269 16.51 -6.04 16.51
N ALA A 270 17.06 -4.97 17.08
CA ALA A 270 16.40 -3.68 17.19
C ALA A 270 16.05 -3.10 15.81
N GLU A 271 16.98 -3.18 14.85
CA GLU A 271 16.73 -2.75 13.48
C GLU A 271 15.61 -3.56 12.81
N GLN A 272 15.63 -4.89 12.95
CA GLN A 272 14.59 -5.77 12.44
C GLN A 272 13.23 -5.48 13.09
N LEU A 273 13.17 -5.29 14.42
CA LEU A 273 11.95 -4.95 15.14
C LEU A 273 11.37 -3.61 14.68
N ASN A 274 12.20 -2.58 14.50
CA ASN A 274 11.74 -1.30 13.99
C ASN A 274 11.12 -1.42 12.58
N ARG A 275 11.72 -2.23 11.69
CA ARG A 275 11.14 -2.51 10.36
C ARG A 275 9.79 -3.22 10.46
N LEU A 276 9.65 -4.21 11.34
CA LEU A 276 8.38 -4.91 11.56
C LEU A 276 7.31 -3.98 12.16
N ILE A 277 7.69 -3.08 13.07
CA ILE A 277 6.81 -2.04 13.63
C ILE A 277 6.31 -1.11 12.52
N ASP A 278 7.18 -0.63 11.64
CA ASP A 278 6.82 0.26 10.53
C ASP A 278 5.89 -0.43 9.52
N ILE A 279 6.15 -1.69 9.18
CA ILE A 279 5.29 -2.51 8.32
C ILE A 279 3.94 -2.73 9.00
N GLY A 280 3.93 -3.13 10.26
CA GLY A 280 2.71 -3.36 11.04
C GLY A 280 1.84 -2.11 11.14
N GLU A 281 2.44 -0.97 11.45
CA GLU A 281 1.74 0.33 11.48
C GLU A 281 1.16 0.69 10.11
N THR A 282 1.94 0.50 9.03
CA THR A 282 1.47 0.76 7.66
C THR A 282 0.28 -0.13 7.31
N MET A 283 0.30 -1.40 7.71
CA MET A 283 -0.79 -2.35 7.46
C MET A 283 -2.05 -2.10 8.29
N ALA A 284 -1.90 -1.58 9.51
CA ALA A 284 -3.01 -1.29 10.43
C ALA A 284 -3.66 0.09 10.21
N ARG A 285 -2.95 1.00 9.58
CA ARG A 285 -3.38 2.39 9.34
C ARG A 285 -4.58 2.48 8.40
N LYS A 286 -5.37 3.53 8.57
CA LYS A 286 -6.41 3.94 7.63
C LYS A 286 -5.92 5.05 6.72
N TYR A 287 -6.33 5.01 5.45
CA TYR A 287 -5.87 5.91 4.40
C TYR A 287 -7.03 6.69 3.79
N TRP A 288 -6.81 7.94 3.42
CA TRP A 288 -7.77 8.71 2.64
C TRP A 288 -7.92 8.19 1.21
N VAL A 289 -6.82 7.63 0.67
CA VAL A 289 -6.80 7.12 -0.69
C VAL A 289 -6.07 5.77 -0.72
N THR A 290 -6.72 4.77 -1.29
CA THR A 290 -6.12 3.47 -1.60
C THR A 290 -6.15 3.28 -3.11
N VAL A 291 -4.98 3.18 -3.75
CA VAL A 291 -4.87 2.99 -5.21
C VAL A 291 -3.97 1.82 -5.51
N THR A 292 -4.46 0.82 -6.24
CA THR A 292 -3.63 -0.37 -6.54
C THR A 292 -4.09 -1.12 -7.78
N ASN A 293 -3.15 -1.86 -8.37
CA ASN A 293 -3.40 -2.97 -9.28
C ASN A 293 -3.08 -4.27 -8.53
N PRO A 294 -4.08 -4.96 -7.94
CA PRO A 294 -3.85 -6.15 -7.13
C PRO A 294 -3.44 -7.35 -8.00
N PRO A 295 -2.83 -8.39 -7.40
CA PRO A 295 -2.50 -9.62 -8.09
C PRO A 295 -3.75 -10.36 -8.57
N TYR A 296 -3.72 -10.89 -9.81
CA TYR A 296 -4.76 -11.75 -10.38
C TYR A 296 -4.32 -13.20 -10.30
N MET A 297 -4.84 -13.93 -9.32
CA MET A 297 -4.53 -15.34 -9.12
C MET A 297 -5.67 -16.01 -8.37
N SER A 298 -6.21 -17.09 -8.95
CA SER A 298 -7.16 -17.92 -8.20
C SER A 298 -6.52 -18.44 -6.92
N ILE A 299 -7.20 -18.28 -5.80
CA ILE A 299 -6.73 -18.76 -4.49
C ILE A 299 -6.43 -20.26 -4.52
N SER A 300 -7.18 -21.04 -5.32
CA SER A 300 -6.94 -22.46 -5.48
C SER A 300 -5.56 -22.81 -6.08
N ASN A 301 -4.89 -21.88 -6.74
CA ASN A 301 -3.55 -22.05 -7.29
C ASN A 301 -2.44 -21.79 -6.26
N GLY A 302 -2.73 -21.03 -5.21
CA GLY A 302 -1.82 -20.77 -4.11
C GLY A 302 -1.58 -22.00 -3.23
N ASP A 303 -0.60 -21.89 -2.35
CA ASP A 303 -0.28 -22.93 -1.38
C ASP A 303 -1.39 -23.15 -0.32
N SER A 304 -1.16 -24.08 0.62
CA SER A 304 -2.14 -24.40 1.66
C SER A 304 -2.29 -23.27 2.68
N MET A 305 -1.21 -22.57 3.03
CA MET A 305 -1.21 -21.52 4.05
C MET A 305 -2.04 -20.32 3.59
N LEU A 306 -1.81 -19.85 2.36
CA LEU A 306 -2.60 -18.78 1.75
C LEU A 306 -4.10 -19.18 1.66
N ASN A 307 -4.39 -20.41 1.20
CA ASN A 307 -5.76 -20.92 1.09
C ASN A 307 -6.49 -20.95 2.44
N GLU A 308 -5.84 -21.44 3.50
CA GLU A 308 -6.40 -21.50 4.84
C GLU A 308 -6.64 -20.10 5.42
N TYR A 309 -5.68 -19.20 5.25
CA TYR A 309 -5.81 -17.81 5.69
C TYR A 309 -7.00 -17.11 5.02
N VAL A 310 -7.10 -17.20 3.69
CA VAL A 310 -8.20 -16.59 2.94
C VAL A 310 -9.55 -17.18 3.33
N ARG A 311 -9.65 -18.50 3.52
CA ARG A 311 -10.88 -19.13 4.00
C ARG A 311 -11.28 -18.70 5.40
N LYS A 312 -10.31 -18.40 6.26
CA LYS A 312 -10.57 -17.96 7.63
C LYS A 312 -11.03 -16.50 7.71
N TYR A 313 -10.39 -15.61 6.96
CA TYR A 313 -10.56 -14.16 7.12
C TYR A 313 -11.32 -13.50 5.97
N TYR A 314 -11.36 -14.10 4.78
CA TYR A 314 -11.99 -13.59 3.56
C TYR A 314 -12.86 -14.64 2.86
N ASN A 315 -13.57 -15.44 3.65
CA ASN A 315 -14.32 -16.62 3.12
C ASN A 315 -15.29 -16.26 2.00
N ASP A 316 -15.88 -15.08 2.02
CA ASP A 316 -16.86 -14.62 1.05
C ASP A 316 -16.22 -14.20 -0.29
N ASN A 317 -14.90 -13.92 -0.31
CA ASN A 317 -14.15 -13.45 -1.48
C ASN A 317 -13.01 -14.39 -1.90
N LYS A 318 -13.05 -15.65 -1.47
CA LYS A 318 -12.02 -16.69 -1.65
C LYS A 318 -11.81 -17.20 -3.07
N ALA A 319 -12.45 -16.62 -4.07
CA ALA A 319 -12.33 -17.11 -5.46
C ALA A 319 -10.99 -16.68 -6.10
N ASP A 320 -10.59 -15.43 -5.91
CA ASP A 320 -9.39 -14.86 -6.49
C ASP A 320 -8.78 -13.78 -5.58
N LEU A 321 -7.46 -13.57 -5.68
CA LEU A 321 -6.75 -12.58 -4.86
C LEU A 321 -7.29 -11.16 -5.08
N PHE A 322 -7.61 -10.75 -6.32
CA PHE A 322 -8.14 -9.39 -6.55
C PHE A 322 -9.42 -9.14 -5.76
N ALA A 323 -10.27 -10.16 -5.59
CA ALA A 323 -11.51 -10.04 -4.81
C ALA A 323 -11.22 -9.87 -3.31
N VAL A 324 -10.22 -10.59 -2.79
CA VAL A 324 -9.72 -10.40 -1.42
C VAL A 324 -9.16 -8.98 -1.25
N PHE A 325 -8.42 -8.47 -2.24
CA PHE A 325 -7.87 -7.12 -2.19
C PHE A 325 -8.95 -6.02 -2.26
N ILE A 326 -10.08 -6.23 -2.96
CA ILE A 326 -11.19 -5.28 -2.91
C ILE A 326 -11.67 -5.11 -1.46
N GLU A 327 -11.93 -6.21 -0.75
CA GLU A 327 -12.34 -6.17 0.65
C GLU A 327 -11.24 -5.59 1.55
N ARG A 328 -9.99 -6.00 1.36
CA ARG A 328 -8.85 -5.50 2.14
C ARG A 328 -8.66 -4.00 1.97
N CYS A 329 -8.68 -3.49 0.75
CA CYS A 329 -8.55 -2.06 0.46
C CYS A 329 -9.73 -1.26 1.02
N THR A 330 -10.96 -1.80 0.96
CA THR A 330 -12.12 -1.19 1.65
C THR A 330 -11.86 -1.06 3.15
N ASN A 331 -11.28 -2.10 3.77
CA ASN A 331 -10.92 -2.08 5.18
C ASN A 331 -9.74 -1.13 5.50
N MET A 332 -8.85 -0.85 4.56
CA MET A 332 -7.75 0.11 4.73
C MET A 332 -8.17 1.56 4.47
N THR A 333 -9.25 1.77 3.73
CA THR A 333 -9.73 3.11 3.39
C THR A 333 -10.55 3.71 4.55
N GLN A 334 -10.39 5.00 4.80
CA GLN A 334 -11.20 5.73 5.78
C GLN A 334 -12.64 5.87 5.30
N ILE A 335 -13.56 6.12 6.24
CA ILE A 335 -14.91 6.56 5.90
C ILE A 335 -14.80 7.85 5.08
N ASN A 336 -15.55 7.95 3.99
CA ASN A 336 -15.46 9.03 3.00
C ASN A 336 -14.12 9.11 2.25
N GLY A 337 -13.23 8.13 2.39
CA GLY A 337 -12.02 8.03 1.58
C GLY A 337 -12.28 7.40 0.21
N TYR A 338 -11.30 7.47 -0.68
CA TYR A 338 -11.38 6.93 -2.03
C TYR A 338 -10.57 5.65 -2.18
N GLN A 339 -11.17 4.67 -2.87
CA GLN A 339 -10.48 3.47 -3.33
C GLN A 339 -10.54 3.42 -4.86
N ALA A 340 -9.39 3.32 -5.51
CA ALA A 340 -9.28 3.16 -6.95
C ALA A 340 -8.50 1.88 -7.29
N MET A 341 -9.11 0.99 -8.07
CA MET A 341 -8.51 -0.31 -8.39
C MET A 341 -8.76 -0.67 -9.84
N ILE A 342 -7.80 -1.36 -10.46
CA ILE A 342 -8.04 -2.08 -11.70
C ILE A 342 -8.18 -3.56 -11.36
N THR A 343 -9.26 -4.21 -11.82
CA THR A 343 -9.60 -5.59 -11.47
C THR A 343 -10.08 -6.38 -12.67
N GLN A 344 -10.11 -7.71 -12.58
CA GLN A 344 -10.81 -8.51 -13.58
C GLN A 344 -12.30 -8.21 -13.55
N HIS A 345 -12.95 -8.12 -14.72
CA HIS A 345 -14.37 -7.79 -14.86
C HIS A 345 -15.35 -8.87 -14.38
N GLN A 346 -14.87 -10.09 -14.19
CA GLN A 346 -15.67 -11.29 -13.86
C GLN A 346 -16.52 -11.13 -12.58
N TRP A 347 -16.08 -10.31 -11.62
CA TRP A 347 -16.85 -10.07 -10.40
C TRP A 347 -18.22 -9.44 -10.67
N MET A 348 -18.41 -8.78 -11.80
CA MET A 348 -19.67 -8.10 -12.15
C MET A 348 -20.82 -9.09 -12.36
N PHE A 349 -20.55 -10.31 -12.84
CA PHE A 349 -21.61 -11.26 -13.27
C PHE A 349 -21.43 -12.72 -12.82
N LEU A 350 -20.23 -13.21 -12.49
CA LEU A 350 -20.11 -14.60 -12.06
C LEU A 350 -20.70 -14.82 -10.66
N SER A 351 -21.37 -15.98 -10.49
CA SER A 351 -21.98 -16.37 -9.20
C SER A 351 -20.97 -16.51 -8.06
N SER A 352 -19.72 -16.90 -8.37
CA SER A 352 -18.64 -17.01 -7.39
C SER A 352 -18.30 -15.69 -6.68
N PHE A 353 -18.70 -14.54 -7.24
CA PHE A 353 -18.47 -13.21 -6.68
C PHE A 353 -19.76 -12.53 -6.16
N GLU A 354 -20.83 -13.31 -5.88
CA GLU A 354 -22.08 -12.74 -5.37
C GLU A 354 -21.89 -12.00 -4.05
N CYS A 355 -21.09 -12.56 -3.13
CA CYS A 355 -20.82 -11.94 -1.83
C CYS A 355 -20.00 -10.65 -2.00
N LEU A 356 -19.01 -10.64 -2.91
CA LEU A 356 -18.24 -9.44 -3.23
C LEU A 356 -19.14 -8.30 -3.75
N ARG A 357 -20.13 -8.62 -4.62
CA ARG A 357 -21.08 -7.61 -5.09
C ARG A 357 -21.97 -7.03 -3.97
N LYS A 358 -22.21 -7.79 -2.88
CA LYS A 358 -22.91 -7.25 -1.70
C LYS A 358 -22.03 -6.23 -0.99
N ILE A 359 -20.73 -6.52 -0.78
CA ILE A 359 -19.78 -5.57 -0.21
C ILE A 359 -19.70 -4.29 -1.06
N ILE A 360 -19.56 -4.44 -2.38
CA ILE A 360 -19.48 -3.29 -3.30
C ILE A 360 -20.77 -2.44 -3.29
N LYS A 361 -21.92 -3.03 -3.02
CA LYS A 361 -23.19 -2.28 -2.89
C LYS A 361 -23.27 -1.42 -1.63
N ASP A 362 -22.51 -1.77 -0.61
CA ASP A 362 -22.45 -1.02 0.65
C ASP A 362 -21.49 0.18 0.58
N ILE A 363 -20.74 0.31 -0.53
CA ILE A 363 -19.87 1.44 -0.86
C ILE A 363 -20.38 2.16 -2.11
N GLU A 364 -20.09 3.46 -2.21
CA GLU A 364 -20.52 4.28 -3.35
C GLU A 364 -19.52 4.12 -4.51
N ILE A 365 -20.01 3.67 -5.67
CA ILE A 365 -19.20 3.62 -6.90
C ILE A 365 -19.25 4.99 -7.58
N THR A 366 -18.18 5.75 -7.52
CA THR A 366 -18.10 7.06 -8.19
C THR A 366 -17.86 6.92 -9.69
N ASN A 367 -16.98 6.01 -10.09
CA ASN A 367 -16.64 5.75 -11.50
C ASN A 367 -16.47 4.25 -11.73
N LEU A 368 -16.96 3.75 -12.86
CA LEU A 368 -16.73 2.38 -13.32
C LEU A 368 -16.45 2.41 -14.83
N VAL A 369 -15.29 1.91 -15.24
CA VAL A 369 -14.89 1.88 -16.65
C VAL A 369 -14.48 0.48 -17.07
N HIS A 370 -15.21 -0.10 -18.01
CA HIS A 370 -14.83 -1.39 -18.61
C HIS A 370 -13.79 -1.15 -19.71
N LEU A 371 -12.58 -1.67 -19.53
CA LEU A 371 -11.43 -1.41 -20.38
C LEU A 371 -11.31 -2.40 -21.55
N GLY A 372 -12.09 -3.48 -21.55
CA GLY A 372 -12.07 -4.52 -22.58
C GLY A 372 -10.84 -5.43 -22.52
N ALA A 373 -10.72 -6.29 -23.53
CA ALA A 373 -9.73 -7.37 -23.57
C ALA A 373 -8.30 -6.93 -23.95
N ARG A 374 -8.08 -5.64 -24.21
CA ARG A 374 -6.78 -5.11 -24.71
C ARG A 374 -6.22 -4.00 -23.83
N ALA A 375 -6.68 -3.90 -22.60
CA ALA A 375 -6.14 -2.93 -21.64
C ALA A 375 -4.67 -3.22 -21.28
N PHE A 376 -4.33 -4.50 -21.25
CA PHE A 376 -2.96 -5.01 -21.11
C PHE A 376 -2.59 -5.85 -22.31
N GLU A 377 -1.38 -5.68 -22.83
CA GLU A 377 -0.90 -6.43 -23.98
C GLU A 377 -0.67 -7.93 -23.69
N GLU A 378 -0.37 -8.25 -22.42
CA GLU A 378 0.08 -9.59 -22.02
C GLU A 378 -1.01 -10.51 -21.48
N ILE A 379 -2.17 -10.00 -21.11
CA ILE A 379 -3.29 -10.81 -20.62
C ILE A 379 -4.46 -10.72 -21.60
N GLY A 380 -4.96 -11.88 -22.01
CA GLY A 380 -6.17 -11.99 -22.85
C GLY A 380 -7.47 -11.83 -22.07
N GLY A 381 -7.43 -11.33 -20.82
CA GLY A 381 -8.58 -11.13 -19.95
C GLY A 381 -9.13 -9.71 -20.04
N GLU A 382 -10.42 -9.54 -19.78
CA GLU A 382 -11.06 -8.23 -19.67
C GLU A 382 -10.93 -7.67 -18.26
N VAL A 383 -10.71 -6.36 -18.13
CA VAL A 383 -10.53 -5.65 -16.87
C VAL A 383 -11.43 -4.42 -16.76
N VAL A 384 -11.72 -4.02 -15.54
CA VAL A 384 -12.50 -2.83 -15.18
C VAL A 384 -11.77 -2.01 -14.12
#